data_a2243d12b93b2c902b03ea31c102656e
#
_entry.id   a2243d12b93b2c902b03ea31c102656e
#
_cell.length_a   1.000
_cell.length_b   1.000
_cell.length_c   1.000
_cell.angle_alpha   90.00
_cell.angle_beta   90.00
_cell.angle_gamma   90.00
#
_symmetry.space_group_name_H-M   'P 1'
#
loop_
_entity.id
_entity.type
_entity.pdbx_description
1 polymer ?
#
loop_
_entity_poly.entity_id
_entity_poly.type
_entity_poly.pdbx_seq_one_letter_code
_entity_poly.pdbx_strand_id
1 'polypeptide(L)'
;MVDTWIEPGLPKEVLMRIVDENYQRAVGPNVKTLKKYEAFSSTVYGELMPNLSHDIIKLTKIHQESLFLDLGSGVANVVVQAALQTGCKAYGIELMPQPARVARDMVEQIQIRARMWGVNIGEIELEEGDMLKSARVDELMAKADVVLIDNKVFEESCK
;
A
#
# COMPACT_ATOMS: atom_id res chain seq x y z
N MET A 1 -17.70 9.08 -20.66
CA MET A 1 -16.85 7.87 -20.59
C MET A 1 -16.23 7.65 -19.21
N VAL A 2 -16.12 8.67 -18.35
CA VAL A 2 -15.59 8.57 -16.98
C VAL A 2 -16.63 8.07 -15.99
N ASP A 3 -17.91 8.38 -16.18
CA ASP A 3 -19.01 7.99 -15.28
C ASP A 3 -19.25 6.47 -15.19
N THR A 4 -18.78 5.70 -16.20
CA THR A 4 -18.90 4.23 -16.19
C THR A 4 -17.81 3.53 -15.36
N TRP A 5 -16.83 4.27 -14.82
CA TRP A 5 -15.74 3.70 -14.03
C TRP A 5 -15.94 3.87 -12.53
N ILE A 6 -17.03 4.54 -12.13
CA ILE A 6 -17.32 4.84 -10.73
C ILE A 6 -18.15 3.73 -10.07
N GLU A 7 -18.91 2.95 -10.86
CA GLU A 7 -19.65 1.78 -10.35
C GLU A 7 -19.57 0.60 -11.33
N PRO A 8 -18.93 -0.50 -11.01
CA PRO A 8 -18.54 -1.02 -9.70
C PRO A 8 -17.04 -0.92 -9.36
N GLY A 9 -16.34 0.13 -9.72
CA GLY A 9 -14.91 0.32 -9.57
C GLY A 9 -14.14 0.15 -10.89
N LEU A 10 -12.80 0.30 -10.82
CA LEU A 10 -11.95 0.11 -12.00
C LEU A 10 -11.99 -1.35 -12.47
N PRO A 11 -12.11 -1.61 -13.80
CA PRO A 11 -11.89 -2.95 -14.33
C PRO A 11 -10.51 -3.49 -13.91
N LYS A 12 -10.43 -4.80 -13.60
CA LYS A 12 -9.21 -5.42 -13.06
C LYS A 12 -7.97 -5.14 -13.94
N GLU A 13 -8.12 -5.24 -15.25
CA GLU A 13 -7.03 -5.03 -16.22
C GLU A 13 -6.52 -3.58 -16.19
N VAL A 14 -7.42 -2.63 -16.02
CA VAL A 14 -7.08 -1.20 -15.91
C VAL A 14 -6.38 -0.94 -14.58
N LEU A 15 -6.92 -1.47 -13.49
CA LEU A 15 -6.31 -1.39 -12.16
C LEU A 15 -4.89 -1.94 -12.17
N MET A 16 -4.68 -3.16 -12.70
CA MET A 16 -3.37 -3.79 -12.75
C MET A 16 -2.37 -2.95 -13.55
N ARG A 17 -2.79 -2.37 -14.67
CA ARG A 17 -1.94 -1.50 -15.48
C ARG A 17 -1.55 -0.22 -14.74
N ILE A 18 -2.49 0.41 -14.04
CA ILE A 18 -2.22 1.61 -13.23
C ILE A 18 -1.23 1.31 -12.11
N VAL A 19 -1.44 0.19 -11.39
CA VAL A 19 -0.58 -0.23 -10.29
C VAL A 19 0.83 -0.53 -10.80
N ASP A 20 0.96 -1.29 -11.90
CA ASP A 20 2.26 -1.61 -12.51
C ASP A 20 2.99 -0.34 -12.98
N GLU A 21 2.31 0.54 -13.71
CA GLU A 21 2.92 1.79 -14.17
C GLU A 21 3.38 2.68 -13.02
N ASN A 22 2.58 2.78 -11.96
CA ASN A 22 2.95 3.55 -10.77
C ASN A 22 4.18 2.95 -10.07
N TYR A 23 4.20 1.62 -9.93
CA TYR A 23 5.33 0.89 -9.35
C TYR A 23 6.61 1.10 -10.16
N GLN A 24 6.57 0.93 -11.49
CA GLN A 24 7.73 1.11 -12.36
C GLN A 24 8.31 2.53 -12.28
N ARG A 25 7.48 3.53 -12.08
CA ARG A 25 7.92 4.93 -11.99
C ARG A 25 8.50 5.30 -10.62
N ALA A 26 7.89 4.84 -9.54
CA ALA A 26 8.32 5.19 -8.18
C ALA A 26 9.40 4.25 -7.65
N VAL A 27 9.22 2.94 -7.85
CA VAL A 27 10.12 1.90 -7.31
C VAL A 27 11.24 1.58 -8.28
N GLY A 28 10.97 1.54 -9.58
CA GLY A 28 11.94 1.17 -10.61
C GLY A 28 13.30 1.86 -10.48
N PRO A 29 13.38 3.20 -10.35
CA PRO A 29 14.64 3.92 -10.18
C PRO A 29 15.38 3.56 -8.89
N ASN A 30 14.66 3.08 -7.86
CA ASN A 30 15.16 2.82 -6.52
C ASN A 30 15.48 1.33 -6.26
N VAL A 31 15.19 0.43 -7.19
CA VAL A 31 15.36 -1.04 -7.04
C VAL A 31 16.76 -1.43 -6.56
N LYS A 32 17.81 -0.82 -7.14
CA LYS A 32 19.20 -1.12 -6.75
C LYS A 32 19.50 -0.73 -5.31
N THR A 33 18.94 0.38 -4.85
CA THR A 33 19.12 0.87 -3.48
C THR A 33 18.35 0.01 -2.51
N LEU A 34 17.11 -0.35 -2.83
CA LEU A 34 16.29 -1.25 -2.02
C LEU A 34 16.95 -2.62 -1.86
N LYS A 35 17.43 -3.24 -2.96
CA LYS A 35 18.16 -4.51 -2.91
C LYS A 35 19.46 -4.47 -2.11
N LYS A 36 20.16 -3.32 -2.10
CA LYS A 36 21.35 -3.15 -1.27
C LYS A 36 21.02 -3.15 0.23
N TYR A 37 19.87 -2.62 0.60
CA TYR A 37 19.36 -2.71 1.98
C TYR A 37 19.03 -4.14 2.37
N GLU A 38 18.43 -4.93 1.48
CA GLU A 38 18.15 -6.35 1.69
C GLU A 38 19.41 -7.17 1.96
N ALA A 39 20.50 -6.88 1.22
CA ALA A 39 21.75 -7.64 1.34
C ALA A 39 22.49 -7.43 2.68
N PHE A 40 22.19 -6.36 3.40
CA PHE A 40 22.85 -6.01 4.66
C PHE A 40 21.91 -6.12 5.88
N SER A 41 20.64 -6.44 5.70
CA SER A 41 19.70 -6.66 6.78
C SER A 41 19.27 -8.12 6.80
N SER A 42 19.06 -8.68 7.99
CA SER A 42 18.41 -9.99 8.18
C SER A 42 16.93 -9.96 7.77
N THR A 43 16.42 -8.81 7.36
CA THR A 43 15.06 -8.57 6.92
C THR A 43 14.96 -8.71 5.40
N VAL A 44 14.40 -9.82 4.94
CA VAL A 44 14.09 -10.04 3.53
C VAL A 44 12.84 -9.21 3.19
N TYR A 45 13.01 -8.23 2.29
CA TYR A 45 11.88 -7.47 1.78
C TYR A 45 11.04 -8.36 0.84
N GLY A 46 9.82 -8.68 1.27
CA GLY A 46 8.87 -9.45 0.47
C GLY A 46 7.70 -8.57 0.06
N GLU A 47 7.47 -8.43 -1.24
CA GLU A 47 6.30 -7.72 -1.75
C GLU A 47 5.19 -8.68 -2.15
N LEU A 48 3.97 -8.36 -1.77
CA LEU A 48 2.79 -9.04 -2.29
C LEU A 48 2.56 -8.64 -3.76
N MET A 49 2.44 -9.65 -4.61
CA MET A 49 2.15 -9.43 -6.03
C MET A 49 0.78 -8.79 -6.23
N PRO A 50 0.61 -7.87 -7.20
CA PRO A 50 -0.63 -7.11 -7.39
C PRO A 50 -1.88 -7.98 -7.58
N ASN A 51 -1.77 -9.13 -8.24
CA ASN A 51 -2.89 -10.06 -8.40
C ASN A 51 -3.32 -10.68 -7.08
N LEU A 52 -2.36 -11.08 -6.23
CA LEU A 52 -2.64 -11.61 -4.90
C LEU A 52 -3.26 -10.55 -4.01
N SER A 53 -2.70 -9.33 -4.02
CA SER A 53 -3.26 -8.19 -3.30
C SER A 53 -4.70 -7.89 -3.73
N HIS A 54 -4.98 -7.95 -5.05
CA HIS A 54 -6.33 -7.79 -5.58
C HIS A 54 -7.32 -8.79 -5.00
N ASP A 55 -6.92 -10.06 -4.96
CA ASP A 55 -7.78 -11.13 -4.47
C ASP A 55 -7.99 -11.04 -2.95
N ILE A 56 -6.97 -10.69 -2.18
CA ILE A 56 -7.07 -10.41 -0.73
C ILE A 56 -8.05 -9.26 -0.48
N ILE A 57 -7.88 -8.12 -1.15
CA ILE A 57 -8.75 -6.95 -1.02
C ILE A 57 -10.20 -7.32 -1.36
N LYS A 58 -10.42 -8.11 -2.40
CA LYS A 58 -11.76 -8.58 -2.79
C LYS A 58 -12.38 -9.52 -1.76
N LEU A 59 -11.60 -10.46 -1.23
CA LEU A 59 -12.05 -11.43 -0.22
C LEU A 59 -12.43 -10.76 1.10
N THR A 60 -11.71 -9.72 1.50
CA THR A 60 -11.97 -8.95 2.74
C THR A 60 -13.18 -8.02 2.63
N LYS A 61 -13.76 -7.87 1.43
CA LYS A 61 -14.95 -7.02 1.18
C LYS A 61 -14.76 -5.56 1.60
N ILE A 62 -13.54 -5.06 1.54
CA ILE A 62 -13.23 -3.65 1.79
C ILE A 62 -14.01 -2.78 0.79
N HIS A 63 -14.55 -1.68 1.27
CA HIS A 63 -15.32 -0.72 0.49
C HIS A 63 -14.93 0.72 0.86
N GLN A 64 -15.54 1.70 0.21
CA GLN A 64 -15.18 3.12 0.32
C GLN A 64 -15.18 3.67 1.76
N GLU A 65 -16.02 3.14 2.65
CA GLU A 65 -16.11 3.58 4.04
C GLU A 65 -15.19 2.79 4.99
N SER A 66 -14.51 1.77 4.49
CA SER A 66 -13.61 0.93 5.28
C SER A 66 -12.28 1.61 5.57
N LEU A 67 -11.65 1.17 6.67
CA LEU A 67 -10.29 1.51 7.05
C LEU A 67 -9.39 0.29 6.92
N PHE A 68 -8.42 0.36 6.02
CA PHE A 68 -7.40 -0.66 5.78
C PHE A 68 -6.06 -0.23 6.38
N LEU A 69 -5.43 -1.11 7.15
CA LEU A 69 -4.10 -0.92 7.70
C LEU A 69 -3.11 -1.93 7.13
N ASP A 70 -1.89 -1.48 6.82
CA ASP A 70 -0.76 -2.32 6.42
C ASP A 70 0.42 -2.06 7.36
N LEU A 71 0.71 -3.01 8.23
CA LEU A 71 1.77 -2.92 9.23
C LEU A 71 3.04 -3.60 8.70
N GLY A 72 4.03 -2.80 8.34
CA GLY A 72 5.19 -3.19 7.57
C GLY A 72 4.95 -2.99 6.08
N SER A 73 4.44 -1.81 5.72
CA SER A 73 3.90 -1.54 4.37
C SER A 73 4.96 -1.45 3.26
N GLY A 74 6.25 -1.50 3.60
CA GLY A 74 7.33 -1.39 2.62
C GLY A 74 7.21 -0.14 1.75
N VAL A 75 7.16 -0.31 0.44
CA VAL A 75 6.95 0.79 -0.53
C VAL A 75 5.48 1.17 -0.71
N ALA A 76 4.57 0.67 0.16
CA ALA A 76 3.14 0.95 0.17
C ALA A 76 2.37 0.45 -1.06
N ASN A 77 2.84 -0.59 -1.76
CA ASN A 77 2.17 -1.12 -2.95
C ASN A 77 0.75 -1.63 -2.64
N VAL A 78 0.54 -2.35 -1.53
CA VAL A 78 -0.78 -2.85 -1.13
C VAL A 78 -1.68 -1.72 -0.62
N VAL A 79 -1.13 -0.77 0.13
CA VAL A 79 -1.84 0.43 0.61
C VAL A 79 -2.42 1.23 -0.56
N VAL A 80 -1.58 1.52 -1.56
CA VAL A 80 -1.98 2.23 -2.79
C VAL A 80 -3.03 1.45 -3.56
N GLN A 81 -2.83 0.14 -3.69
CA GLN A 81 -3.78 -0.71 -4.41
C GLN A 81 -5.14 -0.79 -3.71
N ALA A 82 -5.18 -0.91 -2.38
CA ALA A 82 -6.43 -0.93 -1.62
C ALA A 82 -7.22 0.37 -1.82
N ALA A 83 -6.56 1.52 -1.67
CA ALA A 83 -7.19 2.82 -1.87
C ALA A 83 -7.68 3.05 -3.31
N LEU A 84 -6.92 2.58 -4.30
CA LEU A 84 -7.28 2.71 -5.72
C LEU A 84 -8.40 1.75 -6.13
N GLN A 85 -8.36 0.51 -5.64
CA GLN A 85 -9.31 -0.55 -6.00
C GLN A 85 -10.70 -0.33 -5.38
N THR A 86 -10.77 0.23 -4.19
CA THR A 86 -12.01 0.29 -3.39
C THR A 86 -12.44 1.69 -2.97
N GLY A 87 -11.54 2.68 -3.08
CA GLY A 87 -11.77 4.02 -2.54
C GLY A 87 -11.71 4.11 -1.02
N CYS A 88 -11.27 3.06 -0.31
CA CYS A 88 -11.18 3.03 1.15
C CYS A 88 -10.12 4.00 1.69
N LYS A 89 -10.21 4.29 2.97
CA LYS A 89 -9.09 4.90 3.70
C LYS A 89 -8.03 3.84 3.95
N ALA A 90 -6.78 4.14 3.59
CA ALA A 90 -5.66 3.22 3.72
C ALA A 90 -4.52 3.87 4.51
N TYR A 91 -3.97 3.13 5.45
CA TYR A 91 -2.84 3.54 6.26
C TYR A 91 -1.72 2.52 6.15
N GLY A 92 -0.49 3.00 6.01
CA GLY A 92 0.71 2.16 6.01
C GLY A 92 1.77 2.69 6.94
N ILE A 93 2.43 1.79 7.68
CA ILE A 93 3.59 2.12 8.50
C ILE A 93 4.77 1.26 8.11
N GLU A 94 5.95 1.90 7.96
CA GLU A 94 7.19 1.23 7.59
C GLU A 94 8.34 1.71 8.48
N LEU A 95 9.06 0.75 9.06
CA LEU A 95 10.19 1.01 9.95
C LEU A 95 11.42 1.52 9.22
N MET A 96 11.66 1.00 8.01
CA MET A 96 12.88 1.27 7.26
C MET A 96 12.76 2.58 6.47
N PRO A 97 13.67 3.57 6.69
CA PRO A 97 13.58 4.88 6.06
C PRO A 97 13.59 4.85 4.54
N GLN A 98 14.31 3.91 3.93
CA GLN A 98 14.44 3.86 2.47
C GLN A 98 13.15 3.39 1.79
N PRO A 99 12.53 2.26 2.16
CA PRO A 99 11.21 1.89 1.66
C PRO A 99 10.14 2.96 1.97
N ALA A 100 10.13 3.53 3.18
CA ALA A 100 9.20 4.58 3.56
C ALA A 100 9.31 5.84 2.68
N ARG A 101 10.53 6.22 2.27
CA ARG A 101 10.75 7.31 1.32
C ARG A 101 10.15 6.98 -0.05
N VAL A 102 10.42 5.77 -0.57
CA VAL A 102 9.88 5.33 -1.86
C VAL A 102 8.35 5.24 -1.81
N ALA A 103 7.79 4.83 -0.67
CA ALA A 103 6.35 4.81 -0.45
C ALA A 103 5.72 6.20 -0.59
N ARG A 104 6.35 7.24 -0.05
CA ARG A 104 5.89 8.64 -0.22
C ARG A 104 5.89 9.04 -1.69
N ASP A 105 6.96 8.74 -2.41
CA ASP A 105 7.05 9.02 -3.86
C ASP A 105 5.95 8.27 -4.64
N MET A 106 5.68 7.03 -4.26
CA MET A 106 4.64 6.19 -4.88
C MET A 106 3.23 6.76 -4.67
N VAL A 107 2.93 7.23 -3.47
CA VAL A 107 1.64 7.85 -3.15
C VAL A 107 1.48 9.19 -3.87
N GLU A 108 2.51 10.03 -3.89
CA GLU A 108 2.48 11.31 -4.61
C GLU A 108 2.22 11.10 -6.10
N GLN A 109 2.96 10.17 -6.72
CA GLN A 109 2.82 9.85 -8.14
C GLN A 109 1.41 9.35 -8.50
N ILE A 110 0.83 8.46 -7.70
CA ILE A 110 -0.52 7.94 -8.00
C ILE A 110 -1.59 8.99 -7.77
N GLN A 111 -1.47 9.83 -6.75
CA GLN A 111 -2.45 10.90 -6.49
C GLN A 111 -2.49 11.94 -7.63
N ILE A 112 -1.33 12.33 -8.16
CA ILE A 112 -1.25 13.23 -9.32
C ILE A 112 -1.93 12.59 -10.52
N ARG A 113 -1.62 11.33 -10.82
CA ARG A 113 -2.17 10.62 -11.99
C ARG A 113 -3.66 10.34 -11.87
N ALA A 114 -4.11 9.91 -10.70
CA ALA A 114 -5.52 9.68 -10.46
C ALA A 114 -6.35 10.92 -10.79
N ARG A 115 -5.88 12.12 -10.36
CA ARG A 115 -6.51 13.39 -10.75
C ARG A 115 -6.49 13.64 -12.25
N MET A 116 -5.35 13.38 -12.91
CA MET A 116 -5.23 13.58 -14.38
C MET A 116 -6.14 12.65 -15.17
N TRP A 117 -6.36 11.42 -14.69
CA TRP A 117 -7.19 10.42 -15.35
C TRP A 117 -8.66 10.47 -14.92
N GLY A 118 -9.01 11.32 -13.95
CA GLY A 118 -10.36 11.34 -13.39
C GLY A 118 -10.70 10.05 -12.61
N VAL A 119 -9.69 9.37 -12.07
CA VAL A 119 -9.87 8.16 -11.28
C VAL A 119 -9.99 8.55 -9.81
N ASN A 120 -11.01 7.99 -9.15
CA ASN A 120 -11.18 8.19 -7.72
C ASN A 120 -10.22 7.28 -6.95
N ILE A 121 -9.56 7.82 -5.94
CA ILE A 121 -8.66 7.09 -5.03
C ILE A 121 -8.99 7.50 -3.59
N GLY A 122 -8.99 6.51 -2.69
CA GLY A 122 -9.22 6.76 -1.27
C GLY A 122 -8.09 7.55 -0.62
N GLU A 123 -8.35 8.03 0.58
CA GLU A 123 -7.34 8.73 1.39
C GLU A 123 -6.21 7.77 1.80
N ILE A 124 -4.97 8.18 1.61
CA ILE A 124 -3.78 7.42 1.98
C ILE A 124 -2.97 8.20 3.00
N GLU A 125 -2.69 7.57 4.13
CA GLU A 125 -1.80 8.07 5.17
C GLU A 125 -0.60 7.13 5.33
N LEU A 126 0.62 7.68 5.36
CA LEU A 126 1.84 6.91 5.56
C LEU A 126 2.61 7.43 6.78
N GLU A 127 3.14 6.49 7.56
CA GLU A 127 4.02 6.76 8.69
C GLU A 127 5.36 6.03 8.52
N GLU A 128 6.46 6.71 8.82
CA GLU A 128 7.78 6.11 8.98
C GLU A 128 8.02 5.91 10.48
N GLY A 129 8.06 4.66 10.93
CA GLY A 129 8.20 4.38 12.34
C GLY A 129 8.04 2.91 12.72
N ASP A 130 8.18 2.66 14.00
CA ASP A 130 7.98 1.34 14.62
C ASP A 130 6.49 1.16 14.95
N MET A 131 5.84 0.21 14.30
CA MET A 131 4.42 -0.08 14.53
C MET A 131 4.08 -0.44 15.98
N LEU A 132 5.06 -0.97 16.75
CA LEU A 132 4.89 -1.32 18.15
C LEU A 132 4.97 -0.12 19.09
N LYS A 133 5.35 1.06 18.58
CA LYS A 133 5.52 2.31 19.36
C LYS A 133 4.67 3.45 18.83
N SER A 134 3.98 3.26 17.73
CA SER A 134 3.17 4.30 17.11
C SER A 134 1.84 4.45 17.83
N ALA A 135 1.62 5.61 18.44
CA ALA A 135 0.31 5.98 19.00
C ALA A 135 -0.78 6.06 17.92
N ARG A 136 -0.38 6.35 16.67
CA ARG A 136 -1.32 6.38 15.54
C ARG A 136 -1.81 4.98 15.19
N VAL A 137 -0.92 4.00 15.21
CA VAL A 137 -1.30 2.59 15.04
C VAL A 137 -2.29 2.17 16.11
N ASP A 138 -2.02 2.47 17.39
CA ASP A 138 -2.93 2.13 18.48
C ASP A 138 -4.34 2.73 18.28
N GLU A 139 -4.40 4.00 17.87
CA GLU A 139 -5.68 4.66 17.57
C GLU A 139 -6.43 4.00 16.40
N LEU A 140 -5.73 3.70 15.31
CA LEU A 140 -6.33 3.17 14.09
C LEU A 140 -6.72 1.69 14.23
N MET A 141 -5.96 0.89 14.97
CA MET A 141 -6.26 -0.52 15.23
C MET A 141 -7.65 -0.71 15.85
N ALA A 142 -8.09 0.22 16.70
CA ALA A 142 -9.42 0.17 17.31
C ALA A 142 -10.56 0.42 16.32
N LYS A 143 -10.26 0.95 15.13
CA LYS A 143 -11.24 1.38 14.12
C LYS A 143 -11.10 0.62 12.80
N ALA A 144 -10.02 -0.14 12.63
CA ALA A 144 -9.70 -0.83 11.38
C ALA A 144 -10.70 -1.94 11.07
N ASP A 145 -11.14 -1.98 9.82
CA ASP A 145 -11.93 -3.10 9.28
C ASP A 145 -11.04 -4.26 8.86
N VAL A 146 -9.86 -3.96 8.33
CA VAL A 146 -8.87 -4.94 7.89
C VAL A 146 -7.47 -4.48 8.23
N VAL A 147 -6.69 -5.40 8.81
CA VAL A 147 -5.26 -5.20 9.09
C VAL A 147 -4.47 -6.27 8.34
N LEU A 148 -3.56 -5.83 7.50
CA LEU A 148 -2.57 -6.67 6.84
C LEU A 148 -1.27 -6.63 7.64
N ILE A 149 -0.72 -7.81 7.94
CA ILE A 149 0.59 -7.97 8.56
C ILE A 149 1.32 -9.08 7.82
N ASP A 150 2.31 -8.73 7.01
CA ASP A 150 3.23 -9.71 6.44
C ASP A 150 4.42 -9.91 7.40
N ASN A 151 4.28 -10.88 8.31
CA ASN A 151 5.22 -11.12 9.40
C ASN A 151 6.32 -12.12 9.06
N LYS A 152 6.60 -12.37 7.80
CA LYS A 152 7.60 -13.35 7.34
C LYS A 152 8.99 -13.09 7.92
N VAL A 153 9.32 -11.83 8.14
CA VAL A 153 10.64 -11.38 8.58
C VAL A 153 10.67 -10.75 9.99
N PHE A 154 9.54 -10.73 10.68
CA PHE A 154 9.50 -10.21 12.05
C PHE A 154 10.20 -11.16 13.02
N GLU A 155 10.87 -10.59 14.03
CA GLU A 155 11.42 -11.37 15.14
C GLU A 155 10.32 -12.12 15.90
N GLU A 156 10.67 -13.24 16.56
CA GLU A 156 9.67 -14.05 17.29
C GLU A 156 8.90 -13.27 18.36
N SER A 157 9.51 -12.22 18.92
CA SER A 157 8.86 -11.31 19.87
C SER A 157 7.71 -10.50 19.28
N CYS A 158 7.60 -10.43 17.95
CA CYS A 158 6.58 -9.68 17.23
C CYS A 158 5.48 -10.57 16.58
N LYS A 159 5.58 -11.91 16.75
CA LYS A 159 4.63 -12.86 16.15
C LYS A 159 3.48 -13.22 17.07
#